data_abdd7bc9f349492871f6ba944b4407b5
#
_entry.id   abdd7bc9f349492871f6ba944b4407b5
#
_cell.length_a   1.000
_cell.length_b   1.000
_cell.length_c   1.000
_cell.angle_alpha   90.00
_cell.angle_beta   90.00
_cell.angle_gamma   90.00
#
_symmetry.space_group_name_H-M   'P 1'
#
loop_
_entity.id
_entity.type
_entity.pdbx_description
1 polymer ?
#
loop_
_entity_poly.entity_id
_entity_poly.type
_entity_poly.pdbx_seq_one_letter_code
_entity_poly.pdbx_strand_id
1 'polypeptide(L)'
;TLNNSLYLEWKTDRFVLSSTTAYQYLKDDMKMDQDYTEQSVFTLHQKQKQYAWSEELAIKSNTKSNYQWSFGAYGFYNSLNTDGPVIFKKDGLTGILQKAFDDILANNPKAPKLTVQGDELNQIYFPGNFDTPTYGFAAFHQSTYNNLFVEGLSITAGIRLDYEKASLDYHSAVDSMKIGVEMGPMKMTLPVTTTMDGNISQDFLQVLPKVSLRYQCTPETFTYLSVAKGYKTGGYNVQMFGDLVQAQAKYDLMSKFAPDKAEQPGEV
;
A
#
# COMPACT_ATOMS: atom_id res chain seq x y z
N THR A 1 -7.76 16.15 -8.17
CA THR A 1 -8.16 14.86 -8.76
C THR A 1 -8.64 15.07 -10.17
N LEU A 2 -8.19 14.25 -11.12
CA LEU A 2 -8.66 14.20 -12.50
C LEU A 2 -9.02 12.74 -12.82
N ASN A 3 -10.24 12.52 -13.32
CA ASN A 3 -10.71 11.20 -13.75
C ASN A 3 -11.28 11.33 -15.16
N ASN A 4 -10.78 10.51 -16.07
CA ASN A 4 -11.26 10.43 -17.45
C ASN A 4 -11.57 8.98 -17.79
N SER A 5 -12.64 8.76 -18.55
CA SER A 5 -12.93 7.47 -19.13
C SER A 5 -13.45 7.63 -20.56
N LEU A 6 -13.04 6.72 -21.41
CA LEU A 6 -13.51 6.62 -22.80
C LEU A 6 -14.07 5.22 -22.99
N TYR A 7 -15.32 5.16 -23.43
CA TYR A 7 -15.98 3.92 -23.83
C TYR A 7 -16.26 3.95 -25.34
N LEU A 8 -15.80 2.93 -26.03
CA LEU A 8 -16.05 2.70 -27.44
C LEU A 8 -16.80 1.38 -27.61
N GLU A 9 -17.82 1.38 -28.44
CA GLU A 9 -18.58 0.18 -28.76
C GLU A 9 -18.79 0.07 -30.28
N TRP A 10 -18.47 -1.11 -30.80
CA TRP A 10 -18.81 -1.49 -32.17
C TRP A 10 -19.75 -2.68 -32.17
N LYS A 11 -20.96 -2.47 -32.66
CA LYS A 11 -22.04 -3.44 -32.67
C LYS A 11 -22.27 -4.00 -34.07
N THR A 12 -22.29 -5.31 -34.16
CA THR A 12 -22.66 -6.08 -35.34
C THR A 12 -23.87 -6.96 -35.04
N ASP A 13 -24.41 -7.65 -36.05
CA ASP A 13 -25.52 -8.59 -35.88
C ASP A 13 -25.15 -9.83 -35.06
N ARG A 14 -23.85 -10.14 -34.91
CA ARG A 14 -23.37 -11.36 -34.27
C ARG A 14 -22.66 -11.13 -32.95
N PHE A 15 -21.97 -10.00 -32.80
CA PHE A 15 -21.21 -9.67 -31.60
C PHE A 15 -21.16 -8.17 -31.37
N VAL A 16 -20.82 -7.80 -30.15
CA VAL A 16 -20.47 -6.45 -29.74
C VAL A 16 -19.04 -6.47 -29.25
N LEU A 17 -18.21 -5.61 -29.83
CA LEU A 17 -16.85 -5.32 -29.37
C LEU A 17 -16.88 -4.03 -28.57
N SER A 18 -16.28 -4.02 -27.40
CA SER A 18 -16.16 -2.82 -26.56
C SER A 18 -14.73 -2.63 -26.06
N SER A 19 -14.35 -1.36 -25.91
CA SER A 19 -13.10 -0.92 -25.30
C SER A 19 -13.45 0.11 -24.22
N THR A 20 -12.87 -0.05 -23.04
CA THR A 20 -13.02 0.90 -21.94
C THR A 20 -11.65 1.30 -21.44
N THR A 21 -11.25 2.53 -21.76
CA THR A 21 -10.00 3.14 -21.28
C THR A 21 -10.31 4.05 -20.11
N ALA A 22 -9.56 3.94 -19.03
CA ALA A 22 -9.67 4.87 -17.90
C ALA A 22 -8.30 5.41 -17.50
N TYR A 23 -8.28 6.68 -17.12
CA TYR A 23 -7.12 7.36 -16.57
C TYR A 23 -7.51 8.17 -15.34
N GLN A 24 -6.74 8.02 -14.28
CA GLN A 24 -6.91 8.76 -13.03
C GLN A 24 -5.60 9.41 -12.62
N TYR A 25 -5.69 10.66 -12.19
CA TYR A 25 -4.64 11.39 -11.49
C TYR A 25 -5.15 11.93 -10.17
N LEU A 26 -4.43 11.65 -9.10
CA LEU A 26 -4.68 12.16 -7.76
C LEU A 26 -3.42 12.86 -7.25
N LYS A 27 -3.60 14.03 -6.64
CA LYS A 27 -2.61 14.68 -5.79
C LYS A 27 -3.27 15.03 -4.47
N ASP A 28 -2.65 14.61 -3.39
CA ASP A 28 -3.09 14.87 -2.03
C ASP A 28 -1.95 15.44 -1.19
N ASP A 29 -2.27 16.29 -0.23
CA ASP A 29 -1.33 16.88 0.74
C ASP A 29 -2.06 16.92 2.08
N MET A 30 -1.65 16.04 2.98
CA MET A 30 -2.30 15.83 4.27
C MET A 30 -1.31 16.03 5.40
N LYS A 31 -1.70 16.85 6.37
CA LYS A 31 -0.97 17.03 7.61
C LYS A 31 -1.83 16.56 8.77
N MET A 32 -1.34 15.62 9.54
CA MET A 32 -2.10 14.94 10.56
C MET A 32 -1.31 14.83 11.85
N ASP A 33 -1.98 15.12 12.96
CA ASP A 33 -1.54 14.75 14.29
C ASP A 33 -1.95 13.29 14.53
N GLN A 34 -0.98 12.42 14.77
CA GLN A 34 -1.21 11.00 14.92
C GLN A 34 -1.15 10.49 16.36
N ASP A 35 -0.71 11.32 17.30
CA ASP A 35 -0.64 10.91 18.70
C ASP A 35 -1.98 11.03 19.43
N TYR A 36 -2.94 11.79 18.85
CA TYR A 36 -4.30 11.99 19.39
C TYR A 36 -4.31 12.46 20.86
N THR A 37 -3.27 13.17 21.30
CA THR A 37 -3.12 13.70 22.64
C THR A 37 -3.02 15.23 22.64
N GLU A 38 -3.08 15.86 23.80
CA GLU A 38 -2.82 17.29 23.96
C GLU A 38 -1.32 17.63 23.93
N GLN A 39 -0.46 16.61 23.97
CA GLN A 39 0.99 16.75 23.93
C GLN A 39 1.50 16.89 22.50
N SER A 40 2.56 17.64 22.31
CA SER A 40 3.18 17.80 20.99
C SER A 40 4.23 16.71 20.76
N VAL A 41 3.79 15.49 20.40
CA VAL A 41 4.64 14.32 20.26
C VAL A 41 5.16 14.18 18.84
N PHE A 42 4.30 13.93 17.86
CA PHE A 42 4.71 13.82 16.45
C PHE A 42 3.58 14.19 15.48
N THR A 43 3.97 14.59 14.29
CA THR A 43 3.07 14.93 13.20
C THR A 43 3.50 14.19 11.94
N LEU A 44 2.53 13.63 11.21
CA LEU A 44 2.73 13.12 9.87
C LEU A 44 2.38 14.22 8.86
N HIS A 45 3.27 14.46 7.90
CA HIS A 45 2.99 15.29 6.74
C HIS A 45 3.13 14.43 5.49
N GLN A 46 2.00 13.96 4.95
CA GLN A 46 1.97 13.03 3.83
C GLN A 46 1.53 13.73 2.55
N LYS A 47 2.37 13.64 1.52
CA LYS A 47 2.05 14.09 0.17
C LYS A 47 1.99 12.88 -0.74
N GLN A 48 0.90 12.77 -1.49
CA GLN A 48 0.69 11.65 -2.41
C GLN A 48 0.44 12.14 -3.83
N LYS A 49 0.99 11.39 -4.78
CA LYS A 49 0.68 11.53 -6.20
C LYS A 49 0.40 10.14 -6.75
N GLN A 50 -0.76 9.97 -7.36
CA GLN A 50 -1.16 8.71 -7.96
C GLN A 50 -1.47 8.92 -9.43
N TYR A 51 -1.01 7.98 -10.26
CA TYR A 51 -1.36 7.83 -11.65
C TYR A 51 -1.90 6.42 -11.84
N ALA A 52 -3.12 6.30 -12.34
CA ALA A 52 -3.70 5.01 -12.66
C ALA A 52 -4.22 5.03 -14.09
N TRP A 53 -3.92 3.98 -14.83
CA TRP A 53 -4.41 3.73 -16.17
C TRP A 53 -4.94 2.30 -16.25
N SER A 54 -6.05 2.11 -16.95
CA SER A 54 -6.57 0.77 -17.24
C SER A 54 -7.24 0.73 -18.60
N GLU A 55 -7.22 -0.46 -19.20
CA GLU A 55 -7.87 -0.80 -20.44
C GLU A 55 -8.59 -2.13 -20.31
N GLU A 56 -9.84 -2.18 -20.73
CA GLU A 56 -10.62 -3.40 -20.90
C GLU A 56 -11.09 -3.52 -22.33
N LEU A 57 -10.75 -4.64 -22.97
CA LEU A 57 -11.27 -5.03 -24.27
C LEU A 57 -12.19 -6.23 -24.07
N ALA A 58 -13.42 -6.13 -24.54
CA ALA A 58 -14.38 -7.23 -24.43
C ALA A 58 -15.15 -7.44 -25.73
N ILE A 59 -15.40 -8.68 -26.03
CA ILE A 59 -16.29 -9.13 -27.10
C ILE A 59 -17.39 -9.99 -26.50
N LYS A 60 -18.62 -9.73 -26.82
CA LYS A 60 -19.78 -10.49 -26.36
C LYS A 60 -20.69 -10.87 -27.53
N SER A 61 -21.36 -12.01 -27.42
CA SER A 61 -22.37 -12.42 -28.39
C SER A 61 -23.51 -11.41 -28.48
N ASN A 62 -24.02 -11.18 -29.68
CA ASN A 62 -25.19 -10.33 -29.99
C ASN A 62 -26.18 -11.10 -30.85
N THR A 63 -26.64 -12.23 -30.34
CA THR A 63 -27.56 -13.13 -31.04
C THR A 63 -28.80 -13.38 -30.19
N LYS A 64 -29.90 -13.80 -30.82
CA LYS A 64 -31.12 -14.22 -30.11
C LYS A 64 -31.06 -15.68 -29.63
N SER A 65 -29.87 -16.31 -29.68
CA SER A 65 -29.67 -17.68 -29.22
C SER A 65 -29.82 -17.78 -27.71
N ASN A 66 -30.25 -18.93 -27.23
CA ASN A 66 -30.24 -19.25 -25.80
C ASN A 66 -28.81 -19.27 -25.22
N TYR A 67 -27.80 -19.49 -26.07
CA TYR A 67 -26.41 -19.45 -25.66
C TYR A 67 -25.82 -18.06 -25.91
N GLN A 68 -25.35 -17.43 -24.83
CA GLN A 68 -24.67 -16.16 -24.81
C GLN A 68 -23.28 -16.32 -24.24
N TRP A 69 -22.32 -15.60 -24.77
CA TRP A 69 -20.94 -15.65 -24.28
C TRP A 69 -20.30 -14.28 -24.29
N SER A 70 -19.32 -14.11 -23.44
CA SER A 70 -18.41 -12.97 -23.45
C SER A 70 -16.97 -13.45 -23.22
N PHE A 71 -16.03 -12.77 -23.84
CA PHE A 71 -14.61 -12.94 -23.67
C PHE A 71 -13.96 -11.56 -23.56
N GLY A 72 -12.97 -11.40 -22.70
CA GLY A 72 -12.28 -10.12 -22.59
C GLY A 72 -10.90 -10.24 -21.98
N ALA A 73 -10.16 -9.14 -22.14
CA ALA A 73 -8.86 -8.93 -21.53
C ALA A 73 -8.87 -7.58 -20.80
N TYR A 74 -8.15 -7.51 -19.71
CA TYR A 74 -8.01 -6.31 -18.90
C TYR A 74 -6.54 -6.11 -18.56
N GLY A 75 -6.09 -4.86 -18.56
CA GLY A 75 -4.77 -4.50 -18.10
C GLY A 75 -4.83 -3.20 -17.31
N PHE A 76 -3.97 -3.06 -16.32
CA PHE A 76 -3.84 -1.81 -15.58
C PHE A 76 -2.41 -1.55 -15.15
N TYR A 77 -2.13 -0.28 -14.95
CA TYR A 77 -0.93 0.22 -14.28
C TYR A 77 -1.35 1.30 -13.28
N ASN A 78 -0.86 1.19 -12.06
CA ASN A 78 -1.05 2.17 -11.01
C ASN A 78 0.31 2.47 -10.38
N SER A 79 0.64 3.74 -10.22
CA SER A 79 1.84 4.19 -9.50
C SER A 79 1.40 5.19 -8.46
N LEU A 80 1.69 4.89 -7.20
CA LEU A 80 1.47 5.79 -6.07
C LEU A 80 2.82 6.17 -5.48
N ASN A 81 3.17 7.44 -5.60
CA ASN A 81 4.31 8.04 -4.92
C ASN A 81 3.82 8.68 -3.61
N THR A 82 4.45 8.31 -2.50
CA THR A 82 4.16 8.86 -1.17
C THR A 82 5.43 9.47 -0.61
N ASP A 83 5.40 10.76 -0.31
CA ASP A 83 6.37 11.49 0.50
C ASP A 83 5.70 11.74 1.86
N GLY A 84 6.20 11.06 2.89
CA GLY A 84 5.55 11.02 4.20
C GLY A 84 6.54 11.14 5.35
N PRO A 85 7.12 12.35 5.59
CA PRO A 85 7.96 12.55 6.75
C PRO A 85 7.15 12.48 8.04
N VAL A 86 7.66 11.73 9.00
CA VAL A 86 7.25 11.81 10.40
C VAL A 86 8.13 12.82 11.10
N ILE A 87 7.52 13.78 11.80
CA ILE A 87 8.22 14.84 12.50
C ILE A 87 8.00 14.67 14.00
N PHE A 88 9.02 14.22 14.71
CA PHE A 88 9.01 14.21 16.17
C PHE A 88 9.24 15.62 16.71
N LYS A 89 8.36 16.04 17.58
CA LYS A 89 8.40 17.33 18.26
C LYS A 89 8.99 17.16 19.67
N LYS A 90 9.11 18.27 20.39
CA LYS A 90 9.77 18.35 21.70
C LYS A 90 9.30 17.26 22.70
N ASP A 91 8.00 17.04 22.83
CA ASP A 91 7.47 16.09 23.82
C ASP A 91 7.73 14.64 23.39
N GLY A 92 7.75 14.36 22.08
CA GLY A 92 8.17 13.08 21.52
C GLY A 92 9.65 12.80 21.71
N LEU A 93 10.52 13.81 21.54
CA LEU A 93 11.95 13.71 21.78
C LEU A 93 12.25 13.31 23.24
N THR A 94 11.68 14.05 24.18
CA THR A 94 11.94 13.82 25.60
C THR A 94 11.19 12.64 26.17
N GLY A 95 9.92 12.45 25.78
CA GLY A 95 9.04 11.42 26.36
C GLY A 95 9.21 10.04 25.74
N ILE A 96 9.64 9.94 24.48
CA ILE A 96 9.77 8.66 23.76
C ILE A 96 11.24 8.34 23.51
N LEU A 97 11.94 9.14 22.70
CA LEU A 97 13.30 8.80 22.27
C LEU A 97 14.31 8.88 23.41
N GLN A 98 14.32 9.96 24.18
CA GLN A 98 15.24 10.10 25.33
C GLN A 98 14.99 9.01 26.36
N LYS A 99 13.72 8.78 26.72
CA LYS A 99 13.37 7.76 27.70
C LYS A 99 13.81 6.35 27.25
N ALA A 100 13.68 6.02 25.97
CA ALA A 100 14.14 4.73 25.43
C ALA A 100 15.65 4.53 25.64
N PHE A 101 16.47 5.58 25.50
CA PHE A 101 17.92 5.51 25.81
C PHE A 101 18.20 5.43 27.31
N ASP A 102 17.51 6.22 28.11
CA ASP A 102 17.68 6.22 29.57
C ASP A 102 17.35 4.86 30.16
N ASP A 103 16.25 4.23 29.74
CA ASP A 103 15.82 2.89 30.20
C ASP A 103 16.85 1.80 29.87
N ILE A 104 17.44 1.84 28.65
CA ILE A 104 18.46 0.86 28.24
C ILE A 104 19.76 1.00 29.07
N LEU A 105 20.15 2.23 29.37
CA LEU A 105 21.42 2.52 30.04
C LEU A 105 21.30 2.56 31.57
N ALA A 106 20.09 2.56 32.11
CA ALA A 106 19.80 2.70 33.54
C ALA A 106 20.60 1.72 34.46
N ASN A 107 20.87 0.52 33.95
CA ASN A 107 21.55 -0.53 34.71
C ASN A 107 23.07 -0.62 34.45
N ASN A 108 23.65 0.35 33.74
CA ASN A 108 25.08 0.37 33.44
C ASN A 108 25.76 1.63 34.01
N PRO A 109 26.34 1.57 35.23
CA PRO A 109 26.96 2.76 35.84
C PRO A 109 28.16 3.36 35.07
N LYS A 110 28.73 2.59 34.13
CA LYS A 110 29.83 3.00 33.25
C LYS A 110 29.37 3.51 31.89
N ALA A 111 28.09 3.42 31.62
CA ALA A 111 27.55 3.91 30.33
C ALA A 111 27.68 5.45 30.26
N PRO A 112 27.93 5.99 29.04
CA PRO A 112 27.89 7.41 28.86
C PRO A 112 26.46 7.92 29.06
N LYS A 113 26.32 9.15 29.51
CA LYS A 113 25.04 9.85 29.47
C LYS A 113 24.76 10.26 28.02
N LEU A 114 23.66 9.77 27.44
CA LEU A 114 23.22 10.11 26.09
C LEU A 114 22.09 11.15 26.17
N THR A 115 22.14 12.15 25.30
CA THR A 115 21.10 13.18 25.22
C THR A 115 20.67 13.30 23.76
N VAL A 116 19.39 13.04 23.48
CA VAL A 116 18.79 13.19 22.15
C VAL A 116 18.56 14.67 21.88
N GLN A 117 18.99 15.13 20.71
CA GLN A 117 18.87 16.50 20.26
C GLN A 117 18.31 16.54 18.83
N GLY A 118 17.40 17.46 18.58
CA GLY A 118 16.86 17.76 17.25
C GLY A 118 17.56 18.93 16.56
N ASP A 119 16.83 19.53 15.64
CA ASP A 119 17.19 20.79 15.00
C ASP A 119 17.08 22.00 15.95
N GLU A 120 17.13 23.22 15.42
CA GLU A 120 17.00 24.47 16.19
C GLU A 120 15.63 24.61 16.88
N LEU A 121 14.59 23.95 16.35
CA LEU A 121 13.24 23.90 16.92
C LEU A 121 13.04 22.69 17.83
N ASN A 122 14.11 21.93 18.07
CA ASN A 122 14.11 20.67 18.81
C ASN A 122 13.15 19.63 18.19
N GLN A 123 13.22 19.51 16.87
CA GLN A 123 12.47 18.54 16.07
C GLN A 123 13.43 17.56 15.37
N ILE A 124 12.98 16.34 15.18
CA ILE A 124 13.68 15.31 14.38
C ILE A 124 12.77 14.89 13.23
N TYR A 125 13.34 14.87 12.04
CA TYR A 125 12.65 14.45 10.82
C TYR A 125 13.03 13.01 10.48
N PHE A 126 12.01 12.23 10.16
CA PHE A 126 12.14 10.89 9.57
C PHE A 126 11.52 10.95 8.18
N PRO A 127 12.25 11.45 7.17
CA PRO A 127 11.75 11.44 5.80
C PRO A 127 11.54 10.02 5.31
N GLY A 128 10.47 9.83 4.54
CA GLY A 128 10.15 8.57 3.88
C GLY A 128 9.59 8.85 2.49
N ASN A 129 10.25 8.32 1.47
CA ASN A 129 9.81 8.34 0.08
C ASN A 129 9.51 6.92 -0.36
N PHE A 130 8.31 6.70 -0.88
CA PHE A 130 7.80 5.39 -1.25
C PHE A 130 7.15 5.45 -2.62
N ASP A 131 7.67 4.65 -3.55
CA ASP A 131 7.04 4.41 -4.84
C ASP A 131 6.44 3.01 -4.86
N THR A 132 5.13 2.92 -5.06
CA THR A 132 4.41 1.65 -5.10
C THR A 132 3.77 1.41 -6.47
N PRO A 133 4.58 1.07 -7.51
CA PRO A 133 4.04 0.69 -8.79
C PRO A 133 3.38 -0.69 -8.71
N THR A 134 2.18 -0.77 -9.26
CA THR A 134 1.41 -2.02 -9.38
C THR A 134 0.90 -2.12 -10.81
N TYR A 135 1.03 -3.29 -11.42
CA TYR A 135 0.42 -3.55 -12.71
C TYR A 135 -0.15 -4.96 -12.76
N GLY A 136 -1.11 -5.15 -13.61
CA GLY A 136 -1.73 -6.46 -13.77
C GLY A 136 -2.41 -6.64 -15.12
N PHE A 137 -2.62 -7.92 -15.43
CA PHE A 137 -3.30 -8.36 -16.63
C PHE A 137 -4.29 -9.46 -16.28
N ALA A 138 -5.45 -9.43 -16.93
CA ALA A 138 -6.42 -10.48 -16.77
C ALA A 138 -7.01 -10.89 -18.13
N ALA A 139 -7.39 -12.17 -18.22
CA ALA A 139 -8.25 -12.68 -19.29
C ALA A 139 -9.46 -13.35 -18.66
N PHE A 140 -10.63 -13.14 -19.23
CA PHE A 140 -11.85 -13.68 -18.69
C PHE A 140 -12.78 -14.20 -19.78
N HIS A 141 -13.52 -15.24 -19.44
CA HIS A 141 -14.57 -15.80 -20.26
C HIS A 141 -15.79 -16.10 -19.42
N GLN A 142 -16.97 -15.88 -19.98
CA GLN A 142 -18.23 -16.26 -19.37
C GLN A 142 -19.17 -16.78 -20.45
N SER A 143 -19.84 -17.90 -20.14
CA SER A 143 -20.91 -18.49 -20.94
C SER A 143 -22.20 -18.51 -20.14
N THR A 144 -23.30 -18.15 -20.78
CA THR A 144 -24.64 -18.22 -20.22
C THR A 144 -25.53 -19.04 -21.15
N TYR A 145 -26.24 -20.01 -20.61
CA TYR A 145 -27.27 -20.74 -21.31
C TYR A 145 -28.64 -20.40 -20.71
N ASN A 146 -29.51 -19.80 -21.52
CA ASN A 146 -30.85 -19.38 -21.14
C ASN A 146 -31.85 -20.50 -21.44
N ASN A 147 -32.93 -20.55 -20.67
CA ASN A 147 -34.00 -21.55 -20.80
C ASN A 147 -33.46 -22.99 -20.73
N LEU A 148 -32.53 -23.25 -19.82
CA LEU A 148 -31.94 -24.58 -19.61
C LEU A 148 -32.97 -25.49 -18.90
N PHE A 149 -33.40 -26.56 -19.53
CA PHE A 149 -34.38 -27.54 -19.06
C PHE A 149 -35.80 -26.94 -18.83
N VAL A 150 -35.90 -25.73 -18.29
CA VAL A 150 -37.16 -25.05 -17.98
C VAL A 150 -37.09 -23.61 -18.48
N GLU A 151 -38.21 -23.14 -19.02
CA GLU A 151 -38.32 -21.73 -19.44
C GLU A 151 -38.06 -20.79 -18.26
N GLY A 152 -37.26 -19.75 -18.49
CA GLY A 152 -36.87 -18.80 -17.48
C GLY A 152 -35.65 -19.21 -16.64
N LEU A 153 -35.17 -20.46 -16.69
CA LEU A 153 -33.98 -20.90 -15.98
C LEU A 153 -32.73 -20.63 -16.81
N SER A 154 -31.78 -19.87 -16.27
CA SER A 154 -30.48 -19.59 -16.91
C SER A 154 -29.35 -20.04 -16.01
N ILE A 155 -28.31 -20.64 -16.60
CA ILE A 155 -27.05 -20.96 -15.95
C ILE A 155 -25.95 -20.14 -16.58
N THR A 156 -25.07 -19.58 -15.74
CA THR A 156 -23.87 -18.86 -16.16
C THR A 156 -22.67 -19.50 -15.52
N ALA A 157 -21.65 -19.81 -16.32
CA ALA A 157 -20.33 -20.23 -15.86
C ALA A 157 -19.28 -19.29 -16.40
N GLY A 158 -18.34 -18.88 -15.56
CA GLY A 158 -17.26 -17.98 -15.93
C GLY A 158 -15.96 -18.34 -15.26
N ILE A 159 -14.87 -17.92 -15.87
CA ILE A 159 -13.50 -18.02 -15.35
C ILE A 159 -12.75 -16.75 -15.67
N ARG A 160 -11.93 -16.30 -14.72
CA ARG A 160 -10.99 -15.20 -14.91
C ARG A 160 -9.62 -15.64 -14.41
N LEU A 161 -8.60 -15.32 -15.18
CA LEU A 161 -7.19 -15.50 -14.83
C LEU A 161 -6.64 -14.10 -14.58
N ASP A 162 -6.13 -13.84 -13.40
CA ASP A 162 -5.51 -12.58 -13.02
C ASP A 162 -4.04 -12.80 -12.69
N TYR A 163 -3.19 -11.94 -13.26
CA TYR A 163 -1.81 -11.74 -12.84
C TYR A 163 -1.64 -10.31 -12.39
N GLU A 164 -1.03 -10.13 -11.23
CA GLU A 164 -0.72 -8.81 -10.67
C GLU A 164 0.68 -8.83 -10.06
N LYS A 165 1.43 -7.75 -10.28
CA LYS A 165 2.70 -7.51 -9.61
C LYS A 165 2.62 -6.19 -8.86
N ALA A 166 2.88 -6.25 -7.56
CA ALA A 166 3.02 -5.09 -6.69
C ALA A 166 4.49 -4.94 -6.30
N SER A 167 5.02 -3.73 -6.38
CA SER A 167 6.40 -3.41 -5.98
C SER A 167 6.38 -2.23 -5.00
N LEU A 168 7.43 -2.14 -4.20
CA LEU A 168 7.71 -1.01 -3.34
C LEU A 168 9.19 -0.67 -3.46
N ASP A 169 9.48 0.53 -3.93
CA ASP A 169 10.77 1.19 -3.81
C ASP A 169 10.69 2.15 -2.62
N TYR A 170 11.63 2.03 -1.69
CA TYR A 170 11.58 2.85 -0.49
C TYR A 170 12.94 3.46 -0.17
N HIS A 171 12.87 4.69 0.31
CA HIS A 171 13.95 5.41 0.94
C HIS A 171 13.42 6.04 2.24
N SER A 172 14.03 5.70 3.37
CA SER A 172 13.72 6.32 4.65
C SER A 172 15.00 6.65 5.40
N ALA A 173 15.01 7.74 6.16
CA ALA A 173 16.21 8.21 6.83
C ALA A 173 15.89 8.83 8.18
N VAL A 174 16.92 9.05 8.97
CA VAL A 174 16.91 9.94 10.13
C VAL A 174 17.59 11.25 9.72
N ASP A 175 16.90 12.35 9.81
CA ASP A 175 17.46 13.69 9.54
C ASP A 175 17.36 14.58 10.78
N SER A 176 18.37 15.43 10.95
CA SER A 176 18.45 16.44 12.03
C SER A 176 18.62 15.87 13.44
N MET A 177 18.78 14.54 13.60
CA MET A 177 19.01 13.92 14.91
C MET A 177 20.49 13.98 15.29
N LYS A 178 20.76 14.38 16.52
CA LYS A 178 22.08 14.39 17.12
C LYS A 178 22.04 13.72 18.49
N ILE A 179 23.13 13.07 18.88
CA ILE A 179 23.30 12.50 20.21
C ILE A 179 24.44 13.22 20.91
N GLY A 180 24.12 13.92 22.00
CA GLY A 180 25.09 14.39 22.95
C GLY A 180 25.59 13.23 23.80
N VAL A 181 26.90 13.04 23.89
CA VAL A 181 27.57 11.98 24.65
C VAL A 181 28.41 12.64 25.74
N GLU A 182 28.16 12.29 27.00
CA GLU A 182 28.95 12.75 28.16
C GLU A 182 29.61 11.55 28.86
N MET A 183 30.93 11.57 28.93
CA MET A 183 31.75 10.57 29.63
C MET A 183 32.73 11.29 30.56
N GLY A 184 32.36 11.49 31.83
CA GLY A 184 33.15 12.30 32.75
C GLY A 184 33.35 13.76 32.21
N PRO A 185 34.60 14.22 32.05
CA PRO A 185 34.84 15.59 31.53
C PRO A 185 34.67 15.71 30.01
N MET A 186 34.59 14.57 29.30
CA MET A 186 34.44 14.57 27.84
C MET A 186 32.99 14.77 27.45
N LYS A 187 32.76 15.77 26.59
CA LYS A 187 31.46 16.03 25.96
C LYS A 187 31.65 16.12 24.46
N MET A 188 30.82 15.42 23.72
CA MET A 188 30.81 15.43 22.26
C MET A 188 29.38 15.32 21.74
N THR A 189 29.14 15.77 20.51
CA THR A 189 27.87 15.61 19.82
C THR A 189 28.11 14.86 18.51
N LEU A 190 27.36 13.81 18.29
CA LEU A 190 27.44 12.95 17.10
C LEU A 190 26.15 13.06 16.29
N PRO A 191 26.24 13.28 14.98
CA PRO A 191 25.06 13.18 14.13
C PRO A 191 24.63 11.70 13.97
N VAL A 192 23.33 11.49 13.84
CA VAL A 192 22.75 10.18 13.49
C VAL A 192 22.42 10.22 11.99
N THR A 193 22.97 9.30 11.23
CA THR A 193 22.87 9.24 9.75
C THR A 193 22.38 7.89 9.28
N THR A 194 21.37 7.34 9.95
CA THR A 194 20.77 6.06 9.55
C THR A 194 19.90 6.25 8.33
N THR A 195 20.08 5.40 7.33
CA THR A 195 19.24 5.33 6.12
C THR A 195 18.81 3.90 5.87
N MET A 196 17.64 3.73 5.28
CA MET A 196 17.10 2.48 4.82
C MET A 196 16.60 2.64 3.38
N ASP A 197 17.16 1.88 2.47
CA ASP A 197 16.83 1.88 1.05
C ASP A 197 16.56 0.46 0.59
N GLY A 198 15.63 0.27 -0.32
CA GLY A 198 15.42 -1.04 -0.90
C GLY A 198 14.29 -1.07 -1.92
N ASN A 199 14.20 -2.25 -2.54
CA ASN A 199 13.13 -2.61 -3.45
C ASN A 199 12.62 -4.00 -3.09
N ILE A 200 11.31 -4.12 -2.94
CA ILE A 200 10.64 -5.40 -2.74
C ILE A 200 9.49 -5.54 -3.73
N SER A 201 9.21 -6.74 -4.16
CA SER A 201 8.09 -7.01 -5.06
C SER A 201 7.44 -8.35 -4.78
N GLN A 202 6.15 -8.45 -5.09
CA GLN A 202 5.36 -9.66 -4.97
C GLN A 202 4.52 -9.86 -6.23
N ASP A 203 4.43 -11.12 -6.66
CA ASP A 203 3.64 -11.55 -7.81
C ASP A 203 2.44 -12.37 -7.34
N PHE A 204 1.29 -12.13 -7.95
CA PHE A 204 0.04 -12.82 -7.64
C PHE A 204 -0.55 -13.39 -8.93
N LEU A 205 -0.79 -14.70 -8.95
CA LEU A 205 -1.51 -15.37 -10.03
C LEU A 205 -2.75 -16.05 -9.45
N GLN A 206 -3.93 -15.71 -9.95
CA GLN A 206 -5.18 -16.21 -9.44
C GLN A 206 -6.09 -16.72 -10.55
N VAL A 207 -6.77 -17.83 -10.22
CA VAL A 207 -7.86 -18.39 -11.03
C VAL A 207 -9.17 -18.18 -10.27
N LEU A 208 -10.11 -17.49 -10.91
CA LEU A 208 -11.35 -17.00 -10.29
C LEU A 208 -12.56 -17.59 -11.03
N PRO A 209 -13.02 -18.79 -10.64
CA PRO A 209 -14.24 -19.37 -11.18
C PRO A 209 -15.49 -18.70 -10.61
N LYS A 210 -16.55 -18.67 -11.42
CA LYS A 210 -17.89 -18.20 -11.06
C LYS A 210 -18.94 -19.13 -11.64
N VAL A 211 -19.97 -19.46 -10.87
CA VAL A 211 -21.18 -20.13 -11.34
C VAL A 211 -22.39 -19.38 -10.78
N SER A 212 -23.40 -19.18 -11.63
CA SER A 212 -24.66 -18.53 -11.22
C SER A 212 -25.85 -19.24 -11.85
N LEU A 213 -26.90 -19.38 -11.07
CA LEU A 213 -28.25 -19.80 -11.53
C LEU A 213 -29.17 -18.58 -11.40
N ARG A 214 -29.98 -18.33 -12.42
CA ARG A 214 -31.02 -17.30 -12.41
C ARG A 214 -32.33 -17.93 -12.89
N TYR A 215 -33.39 -17.67 -12.15
CA TYR A 215 -34.75 -18.08 -12.53
C TYR A 215 -35.66 -16.85 -12.64
N GLN A 216 -36.27 -16.67 -13.80
CA GLN A 216 -37.28 -15.63 -14.04
C GLN A 216 -38.63 -16.17 -13.58
N CYS A 217 -39.10 -15.70 -12.42
CA CYS A 217 -40.35 -16.17 -11.80
C CYS A 217 -41.59 -15.55 -12.49
N THR A 218 -41.51 -14.27 -12.85
CA THR A 218 -42.50 -13.52 -13.60
C THR A 218 -41.79 -12.56 -14.58
N PRO A 219 -42.45 -11.92 -15.53
CA PRO A 219 -41.80 -10.91 -16.37
C PRO A 219 -41.06 -9.81 -15.61
N GLU A 220 -41.48 -9.54 -14.37
CA GLU A 220 -40.96 -8.45 -13.53
C GLU A 220 -40.08 -8.93 -12.38
N THR A 221 -40.11 -10.25 -12.05
CA THR A 221 -39.44 -10.79 -10.86
C THR A 221 -38.51 -11.94 -11.22
N PHE A 222 -37.29 -11.91 -10.75
CA PHE A 222 -36.34 -13.00 -10.84
C PHE A 222 -35.65 -13.27 -9.50
N THR A 223 -35.17 -14.49 -9.34
CA THR A 223 -34.28 -14.91 -8.26
C THR A 223 -32.95 -15.39 -8.84
N TYR A 224 -31.88 -15.26 -8.08
CA TYR A 224 -30.59 -15.79 -8.50
C TYR A 224 -29.77 -16.29 -7.32
N LEU A 225 -28.90 -17.25 -7.59
CA LEU A 225 -27.85 -17.75 -6.70
C LEU A 225 -26.52 -17.67 -7.45
N SER A 226 -25.49 -17.13 -6.81
CA SER A 226 -24.15 -17.02 -7.40
C SER A 226 -23.11 -17.47 -6.40
N VAL A 227 -22.15 -18.27 -6.88
CA VAL A 227 -20.95 -18.65 -6.14
C VAL A 227 -19.75 -18.25 -7.00
N ALA A 228 -18.84 -17.48 -6.40
CA ALA A 228 -17.63 -17.01 -7.08
C ALA A 228 -16.45 -17.00 -6.11
N LYS A 229 -15.26 -17.34 -6.61
CA LYS A 229 -14.01 -17.08 -5.90
C LYS A 229 -13.60 -15.64 -6.16
N GLY A 230 -13.34 -14.89 -5.09
CA GLY A 230 -12.69 -13.58 -5.13
C GLY A 230 -11.34 -13.64 -4.44
N TYR A 231 -10.49 -12.62 -4.68
CA TYR A 231 -9.25 -12.43 -3.94
C TYR A 231 -8.99 -10.94 -3.70
N LYS A 232 -8.09 -10.66 -2.81
CA LYS A 232 -7.51 -9.34 -2.60
C LYS A 232 -6.00 -9.51 -2.60
N THR A 233 -5.31 -8.75 -3.43
CA THR A 233 -3.84 -8.70 -3.43
C THR A 233 -3.32 -8.14 -2.13
N GLY A 234 -2.12 -8.57 -1.75
CA GLY A 234 -1.36 -7.93 -0.70
C GLY A 234 -0.95 -6.51 -1.08
N GLY A 235 -0.56 -5.74 -0.11
CA GLY A 235 -0.02 -4.38 -0.29
C GLY A 235 1.02 -4.09 0.77
N TYR A 236 1.72 -2.97 0.62
CA TYR A 236 2.77 -2.57 1.54
C TYR A 236 2.25 -1.52 2.52
N ASN A 237 2.58 -1.70 3.80
CA ASN A 237 2.30 -0.71 4.83
C ASN A 237 3.49 0.25 4.98
N VAL A 238 3.48 1.33 4.21
CA VAL A 238 4.57 2.33 4.23
C VAL A 238 4.68 3.10 5.55
N GLN A 239 3.63 3.10 6.38
CA GLN A 239 3.68 3.79 7.68
C GLN A 239 4.62 3.09 8.68
N MET A 240 4.88 1.78 8.51
CA MET A 240 5.83 1.03 9.36
C MET A 240 7.28 1.49 9.21
N PHE A 241 7.64 2.12 8.09
CA PHE A 241 9.03 2.52 7.84
C PHE A 241 9.56 3.56 8.82
N GLY A 242 8.70 4.42 9.36
CA GLY A 242 9.07 5.33 10.44
C GLY A 242 9.57 4.58 11.69
N ASP A 243 8.90 3.52 12.07
CA ASP A 243 9.27 2.68 13.23
C ASP A 243 10.53 1.86 12.93
N LEU A 244 10.64 1.31 11.72
CA LEU A 244 11.80 0.54 11.29
C LEU A 244 13.07 1.37 11.28
N VAL A 245 13.04 2.59 10.73
CA VAL A 245 14.21 3.47 10.70
C VAL A 245 14.60 3.95 12.09
N GLN A 246 13.64 4.15 12.98
CA GLN A 246 13.91 4.44 14.39
C GLN A 246 14.57 3.26 15.08
N ALA A 247 14.07 2.03 14.86
CA ALA A 247 14.66 0.80 15.41
C ALA A 247 16.07 0.59 14.89
N GLN A 248 16.32 0.86 13.60
CA GLN A 248 17.67 0.79 13.03
C GLN A 248 18.60 1.84 13.63
N ALA A 249 18.17 3.08 13.77
CA ALA A 249 18.96 4.14 14.39
C ALA A 249 19.30 3.81 15.85
N LYS A 250 18.36 3.23 16.59
CA LYS A 250 18.60 2.74 17.96
C LYS A 250 19.64 1.63 17.96
N TYR A 251 19.54 0.65 17.06
CA TYR A 251 20.51 -0.44 16.93
C TYR A 251 21.92 0.10 16.61
N ASP A 252 22.04 0.99 15.63
CA ASP A 252 23.32 1.60 15.23
C ASP A 252 24.00 2.33 16.39
N LEU A 253 23.23 3.03 17.21
CA LEU A 253 23.73 3.71 18.39
C LEU A 253 24.11 2.73 19.51
N MET A 254 23.24 1.76 19.80
CA MET A 254 23.50 0.76 20.85
C MET A 254 24.71 -0.09 20.52
N SER A 255 24.90 -0.47 19.27
CA SER A 255 26.08 -1.21 18.81
C SER A 255 27.41 -0.49 19.11
N LYS A 256 27.38 0.84 19.18
CA LYS A 256 28.55 1.68 19.50
C LYS A 256 28.74 1.86 21.03
N PHE A 257 27.66 2.02 21.79
CA PHE A 257 27.73 2.43 23.20
C PHE A 257 27.35 1.34 24.21
N ALA A 258 26.60 0.33 23.79
CA ALA A 258 26.16 -0.80 24.61
C ALA A 258 25.91 -2.04 23.73
N PRO A 259 26.97 -2.63 23.12
CA PRO A 259 26.81 -3.69 22.11
C PRO A 259 26.14 -4.95 22.66
N ASP A 260 26.24 -5.22 23.95
CA ASP A 260 25.56 -6.31 24.66
C ASP A 260 24.04 -6.13 24.77
N LYS A 261 23.53 -4.95 24.47
CA LYS A 261 22.10 -4.59 24.49
C LYS A 261 21.56 -4.16 23.11
N ALA A 262 22.36 -4.29 22.05
CA ALA A 262 21.95 -3.97 20.71
C ALA A 262 21.11 -5.12 20.14
N GLU A 263 19.80 -4.88 19.98
CA GLU A 263 18.87 -5.81 19.33
C GLU A 263 18.67 -5.41 17.87
N GLN A 264 18.92 -6.33 16.92
CA GLN A 264 18.68 -6.07 15.52
C GLN A 264 17.19 -5.80 15.27
N PRO A 265 16.84 -4.74 14.53
CA PRO A 265 15.46 -4.55 14.08
C PRO A 265 15.04 -5.73 13.19
N GLY A 266 13.74 -6.02 13.16
CA GLY A 266 13.19 -7.03 12.26
C GLY A 266 13.45 -6.67 10.79
N GLU A 267 13.54 -7.68 9.93
CA GLU A 267 13.64 -7.50 8.48
C GLU A 267 12.30 -6.98 7.92
N VAL A 268 12.39 -6.21 6.84
CA VAL A 268 11.23 -5.65 6.10
C VAL A 268 10.51 -6.72 5.29
#